data_483e748e58951006cb95acc2b9d396a1
#
_entry.id   483e748e58951006cb95acc2b9d396a1
#
_cell.length_a   1.000
_cell.length_b   1.000
_cell.length_c   1.000
_cell.angle_alpha   90.00
_cell.angle_beta   90.00
_cell.angle_gamma   90.00
#
_symmetry.space_group_name_H-M   'P 1'
#
loop_
_entity.id
_entity.type
_entity.pdbx_description
1 polymer ?
#
loop_
_entity_poly.entity_id
_entity_poly.type
_entity_poly.pdbx_seq_one_letter_code
_entity_poly.pdbx_strand_id
1 'polypeptide(L)'
;MKKKLMIFLVLSLLLVSGCSSSDESSDSEKKKTDMEKMDFSDEPENVIYLAGGCFWGIEKLMQSIPGVIDTESGYANGTGSSDAHYNIVTSGKTGFKETVRVEYDPEKVSLDALLLAYFYVIDPTVSNQQGNDKGTQYQTGIYYTNDKVKETVERIAAVEKGRNDDFAVEIKPLINYYPAEEYHQNYLEKNPNGYCHIPREEIKLFSRLKIDPGDYSKPAAETIRDKLTQEQYHITQENGTEKPFQNEFWDQFEKGIYVDIVTGEPLFSSSDKFESSCGWPAFTKPIEAPAIIEKKDSRFGMRRTEVRSRSGDSHLGHVFTNDPESPNGVRYCINSASLRFIPYAKMKSEGYGYLLYLFD
;
A
#
# COMPACT_ATOMS: atom_id res chain seq x y z
N MET A 1 -23.16 -65.46 -8.45
CA MET A 1 -24.49 -66.03 -8.04
C MET A 1 -25.46 -64.91 -7.85
N LYS A 2 -26.54 -64.99 -8.58
CA LYS A 2 -27.71 -64.11 -8.65
C LYS A 2 -28.49 -64.14 -7.29
N LYS A 3 -29.04 -63.00 -6.86
CA LYS A 3 -30.42 -62.97 -6.32
C LYS A 3 -30.97 -61.55 -6.44
N LYS A 4 -32.04 -61.55 -7.11
CA LYS A 4 -33.06 -60.56 -7.43
C LYS A 4 -33.99 -60.28 -6.27
N LEU A 5 -34.52 -59.04 -6.26
CA LEU A 5 -35.97 -58.73 -6.25
C LEU A 5 -36.69 -58.73 -4.87
N MET A 6 -37.32 -57.64 -4.48
CA MET A 6 -38.79 -57.49 -4.64
C MET A 6 -39.27 -56.09 -4.18
N ILE A 7 -40.10 -55.54 -5.03
CA ILE A 7 -40.95 -54.36 -4.88
C ILE A 7 -42.10 -54.67 -3.93
N PHE A 8 -42.44 -53.73 -3.05
CA PHE A 8 -43.81 -53.64 -2.53
C PHE A 8 -44.28 -52.19 -2.52
N LEU A 9 -45.26 -51.97 -3.39
CA LEU A 9 -46.08 -50.78 -3.51
C LEU A 9 -47.24 -50.95 -2.54
N VAL A 10 -47.43 -50.02 -1.60
CA VAL A 10 -48.70 -49.91 -0.82
C VAL A 10 -49.21 -48.50 -0.95
N LEU A 11 -50.27 -48.38 -1.72
CA LEU A 11 -51.09 -47.21 -1.91
C LEU A 11 -52.15 -47.22 -0.78
N SER A 12 -52.19 -46.18 0.04
CA SER A 12 -53.36 -45.91 0.88
C SER A 12 -53.70 -44.42 0.86
N LEU A 13 -54.79 -44.14 0.16
CA LEU A 13 -55.56 -42.91 0.25
C LEU A 13 -56.23 -42.82 1.61
N LEU A 14 -56.12 -41.66 2.30
CA LEU A 14 -57.15 -41.24 3.23
C LEU A 14 -57.29 -39.73 3.20
N LEU A 15 -58.50 -39.32 3.14
CA LEU A 15 -59.04 -37.97 2.91
C LEU A 15 -59.10 -37.16 4.21
N VAL A 16 -58.81 -35.83 4.07
CA VAL A 16 -59.56 -34.67 4.60
C VAL A 16 -59.65 -34.49 6.11
N SER A 17 -59.05 -33.42 6.64
CA SER A 17 -59.84 -32.37 7.32
C SER A 17 -59.00 -31.10 7.40
N GLY A 18 -59.55 -29.99 6.96
CA GLY A 18 -58.93 -28.69 7.04
C GLY A 18 -58.91 -28.15 8.46
N CYS A 19 -57.80 -27.55 8.82
CA CYS A 19 -57.73 -26.53 9.86
C CYS A 19 -56.80 -25.43 9.34
N SER A 20 -57.37 -24.27 9.07
CA SER A 20 -56.64 -23.05 8.77
C SER A 20 -55.90 -22.60 10.03
N SER A 21 -54.60 -22.78 10.04
CA SER A 21 -53.71 -22.05 10.94
C SER A 21 -52.94 -21.04 10.10
N SER A 22 -53.15 -19.80 10.41
CA SER A 22 -52.41 -18.68 9.90
C SER A 22 -50.92 -18.83 10.24
N ASP A 23 -50.12 -19.32 9.29
CA ASP A 23 -48.66 -19.20 9.34
C ASP A 23 -48.28 -17.74 9.09
N GLU A 24 -48.05 -16.99 10.15
CA GLU A 24 -47.17 -15.84 10.11
C GLU A 24 -45.75 -16.33 9.81
N SER A 25 -45.46 -16.50 8.53
CA SER A 25 -44.08 -16.55 8.07
C SER A 25 -43.45 -15.19 8.35
N SER A 26 -42.63 -15.13 9.38
CA SER A 26 -41.74 -14.02 9.67
C SER A 26 -40.74 -13.94 8.53
N ASP A 27 -41.12 -13.24 7.49
CA ASP A 27 -40.26 -12.81 6.41
C ASP A 27 -39.35 -11.70 6.95
N SER A 28 -38.26 -12.11 7.62
CA SER A 28 -37.15 -11.23 7.91
C SER A 28 -36.37 -11.02 6.62
N GLU A 29 -36.99 -10.38 5.63
CA GLU A 29 -36.28 -9.74 4.54
C GLU A 29 -35.24 -8.80 5.20
N LYS A 30 -33.96 -9.17 5.12
CA LYS A 30 -32.84 -8.27 5.28
C LYS A 30 -33.04 -7.15 4.28
N LYS A 31 -33.65 -6.05 4.71
CA LYS A 31 -33.71 -4.80 3.95
C LYS A 31 -32.26 -4.45 3.58
N LYS A 32 -31.85 -4.77 2.37
CA LYS A 32 -30.64 -4.26 1.77
C LYS A 32 -30.88 -2.77 1.67
N THR A 33 -30.34 -2.01 2.61
CA THR A 33 -30.43 -0.55 2.60
C THR A 33 -29.64 -0.11 1.39
N ASP A 34 -30.33 0.29 0.32
CA ASP A 34 -29.66 0.82 -0.86
C ASP A 34 -28.94 2.10 -0.44
N MET A 35 -27.64 2.16 -0.75
CA MET A 35 -26.83 3.37 -0.49
C MET A 35 -27.34 4.52 -1.32
N GLU A 36 -27.48 5.69 -0.69
CA GLU A 36 -27.78 6.93 -1.39
C GLU A 36 -26.63 7.25 -2.34
N LYS A 37 -26.93 7.36 -3.65
CA LYS A 37 -25.91 7.64 -4.67
C LYS A 37 -25.77 9.14 -4.89
N MET A 38 -24.52 9.61 -4.91
CA MET A 38 -24.17 10.97 -5.29
C MET A 38 -23.57 10.99 -6.70
N ASP A 39 -23.66 12.14 -7.37
CA ASP A 39 -23.00 12.40 -8.63
C ASP A 39 -21.67 13.09 -8.36
N PHE A 40 -20.59 12.51 -8.88
CA PHE A 40 -19.22 13.01 -8.79
C PHE A 40 -18.64 13.39 -10.16
N SER A 41 -19.48 13.62 -11.16
CA SER A 41 -19.04 14.02 -12.51
C SER A 41 -18.27 15.33 -12.55
N ASP A 42 -18.56 16.23 -11.61
CA ASP A 42 -17.88 17.53 -11.47
C ASP A 42 -16.67 17.48 -10.52
N GLU A 43 -16.37 16.32 -9.92
CA GLU A 43 -15.20 16.16 -9.06
C GLU A 43 -13.90 16.28 -9.89
N PRO A 44 -12.89 17.06 -9.45
CA PRO A 44 -11.62 17.17 -10.15
C PRO A 44 -10.94 15.81 -10.32
N GLU A 45 -10.23 15.60 -11.44
CA GLU A 45 -9.49 14.35 -11.70
C GLU A 45 -8.36 14.07 -10.69
N ASN A 46 -7.90 15.11 -10.00
CA ASN A 46 -6.82 15.06 -9.02
C ASN A 46 -7.35 14.95 -7.58
N VAL A 47 -8.43 14.19 -7.40
CA VAL A 47 -9.02 13.90 -6.08
C VAL A 47 -9.05 12.39 -5.85
N ILE A 48 -8.66 11.99 -4.63
CA ILE A 48 -8.74 10.60 -4.14
C ILE A 48 -9.35 10.57 -2.74
N TYR A 49 -10.04 9.48 -2.40
CA TYR A 49 -10.68 9.28 -1.11
C TYR A 49 -10.05 8.09 -0.39
N LEU A 50 -9.46 8.34 0.79
CA LEU A 50 -8.62 7.39 1.51
C LEU A 50 -9.20 7.09 2.90
N ALA A 51 -9.63 5.86 3.12
CA ALA A 51 -10.06 5.33 4.41
C ALA A 51 -8.92 4.47 5.00
N GLY A 52 -8.35 4.87 6.13
CA GLY A 52 -7.16 4.24 6.69
C GLY A 52 -7.21 4.14 8.23
N GLY A 53 -8.32 3.70 8.81
CA GLY A 53 -8.57 3.79 10.26
C GLY A 53 -9.14 5.15 10.65
N CYS A 54 -8.73 5.67 11.81
CA CYS A 54 -9.14 7.01 12.22
C CYS A 54 -8.67 8.07 11.20
N PHE A 55 -9.59 8.84 10.66
CA PHE A 55 -9.31 9.84 9.62
C PHE A 55 -8.37 10.97 10.05
N TRP A 56 -8.26 11.29 11.36
CA TRP A 56 -7.33 12.32 11.82
C TRP A 56 -5.87 12.04 11.45
N GLY A 57 -5.46 10.76 11.53
CA GLY A 57 -4.11 10.34 11.17
C GLY A 57 -3.87 10.45 9.67
N ILE A 58 -4.80 9.98 8.86
CA ILE A 58 -4.71 10.03 7.38
C ILE A 58 -4.76 11.49 6.90
N GLU A 59 -5.67 12.33 7.46
CA GLU A 59 -5.72 13.75 7.14
C GLU A 59 -4.37 14.42 7.40
N LYS A 60 -3.80 14.22 8.60
CA LYS A 60 -2.50 14.80 8.95
C LYS A 60 -1.34 14.30 8.09
N LEU A 61 -1.35 13.02 7.74
CA LEU A 61 -0.36 12.45 6.83
C LEU A 61 -0.44 13.15 5.46
N MET A 62 -1.62 13.20 4.85
CA MET A 62 -1.80 13.78 3.52
C MET A 62 -1.47 15.27 3.50
N GLN A 63 -1.91 16.04 4.49
CA GLN A 63 -1.53 17.45 4.66
C GLN A 63 -0.03 17.69 4.74
N SER A 64 0.73 16.71 5.24
CA SER A 64 2.19 16.86 5.37
C SER A 64 2.93 16.70 4.05
N ILE A 65 2.31 16.10 3.03
CA ILE A 65 2.97 15.79 1.75
C ILE A 65 2.99 17.04 0.86
N PRO A 66 4.17 17.52 0.43
CA PRO A 66 4.25 18.64 -0.50
C PRO A 66 3.53 18.34 -1.82
N GLY A 67 2.62 19.22 -2.22
CA GLY A 67 1.80 19.03 -3.42
C GLY A 67 0.35 18.68 -3.11
N VAL A 68 0.00 18.25 -1.90
CA VAL A 68 -1.40 18.19 -1.46
C VAL A 68 -1.93 19.61 -1.31
N ILE A 69 -3.09 19.88 -1.92
CA ILE A 69 -3.75 21.19 -1.98
C ILE A 69 -4.72 21.34 -0.82
N ASP A 70 -5.58 20.33 -0.63
CA ASP A 70 -6.63 20.34 0.37
C ASP A 70 -6.97 18.95 0.86
N THR A 71 -7.48 18.85 2.10
CA THR A 71 -7.98 17.63 2.71
C THR A 71 -9.25 17.89 3.48
N GLU A 72 -10.19 16.96 3.40
CA GLU A 72 -11.44 17.03 4.16
C GLU A 72 -11.73 15.66 4.78
N SER A 73 -11.92 15.61 6.10
CA SER A 73 -12.36 14.40 6.81
C SER A 73 -13.86 14.19 6.63
N GLY A 74 -14.29 12.96 6.37
CA GLY A 74 -15.70 12.65 6.11
C GLY A 74 -16.03 11.17 6.24
N TYR A 75 -17.22 10.82 5.74
CA TYR A 75 -17.79 9.48 5.79
C TYR A 75 -18.15 9.03 4.39
N ALA A 76 -17.57 7.90 3.95
CA ALA A 76 -17.75 7.38 2.58
C ALA A 76 -18.46 6.04 2.53
N ASN A 77 -19.17 5.81 1.43
CA ASN A 77 -19.76 4.52 1.05
C ASN A 77 -20.67 3.89 2.11
N GLY A 78 -21.54 4.69 2.70
CA GLY A 78 -22.53 4.27 3.70
C GLY A 78 -23.98 4.45 3.24
N THR A 79 -24.92 4.36 4.19
CA THR A 79 -26.36 4.35 3.97
C THR A 79 -26.86 5.62 3.29
N GLY A 80 -26.62 6.81 3.87
CA GLY A 80 -27.10 8.09 3.32
C GLY A 80 -26.94 9.25 4.30
N SER A 81 -27.32 10.46 3.85
CA SER A 81 -27.08 11.72 4.54
C SER A 81 -27.61 11.77 5.98
N SER A 82 -28.75 11.15 6.27
CA SER A 82 -29.33 11.10 7.62
C SER A 82 -28.48 10.37 8.65
N ASP A 83 -27.62 9.47 8.19
CA ASP A 83 -26.79 8.61 9.04
C ASP A 83 -25.30 9.06 9.05
N ALA A 84 -24.95 10.06 8.26
CA ALA A 84 -23.60 10.58 8.13
C ALA A 84 -23.24 11.55 9.27
N HIS A 85 -23.39 11.06 10.50
CA HIS A 85 -23.04 11.77 11.73
C HIS A 85 -22.22 10.88 12.63
N TYR A 86 -21.19 11.42 13.28
CA TYR A 86 -20.22 10.67 14.07
C TYR A 86 -20.88 9.67 15.04
N ASN A 87 -21.85 10.12 15.80
CA ASN A 87 -22.54 9.27 16.79
C ASN A 87 -23.29 8.09 16.17
N ILE A 88 -23.72 8.20 14.91
CA ILE A 88 -24.41 7.14 14.19
C ILE A 88 -23.39 6.23 13.50
N VAL A 89 -22.38 6.81 12.85
CA VAL A 89 -21.29 6.10 12.15
C VAL A 89 -20.55 5.17 13.11
N THR A 90 -20.22 5.64 14.33
CA THR A 90 -19.52 4.86 15.34
C THR A 90 -20.32 3.66 15.89
N SER A 91 -21.62 3.59 15.60
CA SER A 91 -22.42 2.39 15.89
C SER A 91 -22.02 1.18 15.07
N GLY A 92 -21.28 1.38 13.96
CA GLY A 92 -20.85 0.34 13.04
C GLY A 92 -21.96 -0.23 12.14
N LYS A 93 -23.17 0.39 12.11
CA LYS A 93 -24.34 -0.14 11.39
C LYS A 93 -24.63 0.56 10.07
N THR A 94 -24.01 1.71 9.82
CA THR A 94 -24.28 2.56 8.66
C THR A 94 -23.51 2.14 7.39
N GLY A 95 -22.49 1.30 7.55
CA GLY A 95 -21.56 0.96 6.46
C GLY A 95 -20.56 2.04 6.11
N PHE A 96 -20.68 3.26 6.65
CA PHE A 96 -19.73 4.34 6.44
C PHE A 96 -18.32 4.00 6.94
N LYS A 97 -17.32 4.49 6.22
CA LYS A 97 -15.90 4.49 6.63
C LYS A 97 -15.46 5.91 6.88
N GLU A 98 -14.69 6.09 7.94
CA GLU A 98 -13.93 7.32 8.15
C GLU A 98 -12.95 7.48 7.00
N THR A 99 -13.10 8.55 6.23
CA THR A 99 -12.43 8.73 4.95
C THR A 99 -11.95 10.17 4.82
N VAL A 100 -10.79 10.35 4.23
CA VAL A 100 -10.25 11.67 3.89
C VAL A 100 -10.35 11.86 2.38
N ARG A 101 -11.02 12.93 1.94
CA ARG A 101 -10.93 13.48 0.60
C ARG A 101 -9.59 14.20 0.49
N VAL A 102 -8.82 13.91 -0.53
CA VAL A 102 -7.49 14.48 -0.77
C VAL A 102 -7.43 15.06 -2.16
N GLU A 103 -7.23 16.36 -2.27
CA GLU A 103 -6.98 17.08 -3.51
C GLU A 103 -5.49 17.41 -3.62
N TYR A 104 -4.87 17.13 -4.77
CA TYR A 104 -3.43 17.28 -4.96
C TYR A 104 -3.09 17.94 -6.29
N ASP A 105 -1.91 18.55 -6.35
CA ASP A 105 -1.33 19.12 -7.57
C ASP A 105 -0.50 18.02 -8.28
N PRO A 106 -0.98 17.46 -9.40
CA PRO A 106 -0.30 16.36 -10.08
C PRO A 106 1.05 16.74 -10.71
N GLU A 107 1.38 18.04 -10.77
CA GLU A 107 2.70 18.51 -11.22
C GLU A 107 3.73 18.56 -10.07
N LYS A 108 3.28 18.42 -8.81
CA LYS A 108 4.13 18.44 -7.61
C LYS A 108 4.23 17.11 -6.90
N VAL A 109 3.16 16.31 -6.95
CA VAL A 109 3.09 15.00 -6.33
C VAL A 109 2.20 14.07 -7.15
N SER A 110 2.67 12.87 -7.41
CA SER A 110 1.86 11.86 -8.10
C SER A 110 0.86 11.18 -7.18
N LEU A 111 -0.20 10.59 -7.75
CA LEU A 111 -1.09 9.69 -7.01
C LEU A 111 -0.33 8.47 -6.45
N ASP A 112 0.70 8.01 -7.16
CA ASP A 112 1.61 6.94 -6.70
C ASP A 112 2.25 7.29 -5.36
N ALA A 113 2.73 8.53 -5.19
CA ALA A 113 3.34 8.99 -3.94
C ALA A 113 2.33 9.04 -2.79
N LEU A 114 1.10 9.49 -3.04
CA LEU A 114 0.04 9.51 -2.03
C LEU A 114 -0.37 8.10 -1.61
N LEU A 115 -0.52 7.19 -2.57
CA LEU A 115 -0.86 5.80 -2.29
C LEU A 115 0.28 5.05 -1.61
N LEU A 116 1.55 5.36 -1.94
CA LEU A 116 2.70 4.87 -1.21
C LEU A 116 2.64 5.28 0.27
N ALA A 117 2.40 6.57 0.55
CA ALA A 117 2.31 7.07 1.92
C ALA A 117 1.15 6.38 2.67
N TYR A 118 0.02 6.21 2.01
CA TYR A 118 -1.14 5.50 2.55
C TYR A 118 -0.82 4.04 2.90
N PHE A 119 -0.29 3.25 1.96
CA PHE A 119 0.05 1.85 2.21
C PHE A 119 1.20 1.67 3.21
N TYR A 120 2.07 2.64 3.35
CA TYR A 120 3.16 2.59 4.32
C TYR A 120 2.67 2.66 5.78
N VAL A 121 1.60 3.41 6.03
CA VAL A 121 1.11 3.68 7.40
C VAL A 121 -0.05 2.78 7.84
N ILE A 122 -0.67 2.05 6.92
CA ILE A 122 -1.75 1.12 7.25
C ILE A 122 -1.24 -0.33 7.33
N ASP A 123 -1.97 -1.17 8.03
CA ASP A 123 -1.87 -2.62 7.88
C ASP A 123 -2.90 -3.07 6.83
N PRO A 124 -2.48 -3.45 5.60
CA PRO A 124 -3.40 -3.81 4.54
C PRO A 124 -4.06 -5.18 4.71
N THR A 125 -3.71 -5.93 5.76
CA THR A 125 -4.17 -7.31 5.99
C THR A 125 -5.30 -7.42 7.02
N VAL A 126 -5.59 -6.34 7.75
CA VAL A 126 -6.62 -6.36 8.80
C VAL A 126 -7.93 -5.76 8.33
N SER A 127 -9.05 -6.41 8.67
CA SER A 127 -10.39 -5.92 8.36
C SER A 127 -10.99 -5.19 9.56
N ASN A 128 -11.67 -4.06 9.28
CA ASN A 128 -12.41 -3.28 10.28
C ASN A 128 -11.57 -2.83 11.49
N GLN A 129 -10.29 -2.61 11.27
CA GLN A 129 -9.37 -2.20 12.33
C GLN A 129 -8.11 -1.54 11.74
N GLN A 130 -7.57 -0.52 12.45
CA GLN A 130 -6.20 -0.05 12.31
C GLN A 130 -5.63 0.31 13.68
N GLY A 131 -4.50 -0.29 14.04
CA GLY A 131 -3.92 -0.12 15.37
C GLY A 131 -4.91 -0.50 16.48
N ASN A 132 -5.23 0.46 17.34
CA ASN A 132 -6.19 0.28 18.44
C ASN A 132 -7.65 0.58 18.05
N ASP A 133 -7.87 1.19 16.88
CA ASP A 133 -9.19 1.59 16.39
C ASP A 133 -9.92 0.38 15.80
N LYS A 134 -11.02 -0.05 16.41
CA LYS A 134 -11.82 -1.23 16.04
C LYS A 134 -13.25 -0.85 15.73
N GLY A 135 -13.75 -1.28 14.57
CA GLY A 135 -15.10 -1.03 14.10
C GLY A 135 -15.16 -0.95 12.59
N THR A 136 -16.35 -1.16 12.01
CA THR A 136 -16.54 -1.15 10.55
C THR A 136 -16.20 0.20 9.91
N GLN A 137 -16.28 1.30 10.66
CA GLN A 137 -15.89 2.64 10.21
C GLN A 137 -14.39 2.79 10.01
N TYR A 138 -13.55 1.93 10.60
CA TYR A 138 -12.10 1.93 10.47
C TYR A 138 -11.59 0.94 9.41
N GLN A 139 -12.50 0.40 8.56
CA GLN A 139 -12.11 -0.41 7.42
C GLN A 139 -11.26 0.42 6.46
N THR A 140 -10.13 -0.13 6.05
CA THR A 140 -9.25 0.48 5.05
C THR A 140 -9.86 0.43 3.65
N GLY A 141 -9.70 1.50 2.88
CA GLY A 141 -10.25 1.57 1.54
C GLY A 141 -9.70 2.75 0.72
N ILE A 142 -9.70 2.58 -0.59
CA ILE A 142 -9.39 3.61 -1.57
C ILE A 142 -10.59 3.71 -2.49
N TYR A 143 -11.19 4.91 -2.55
CA TYR A 143 -12.39 5.14 -3.35
C TYR A 143 -12.11 6.17 -4.44
N TYR A 144 -12.50 5.86 -5.67
CA TYR A 144 -12.23 6.65 -6.85
C TYR A 144 -13.53 7.13 -7.54
N THR A 145 -13.44 8.25 -8.24
CA THR A 145 -14.56 8.88 -8.95
C THR A 145 -14.46 8.78 -10.46
N ASN A 146 -13.26 8.49 -11.01
CA ASN A 146 -13.00 8.45 -12.45
C ASN A 146 -12.06 7.31 -12.85
N ASP A 147 -12.03 6.98 -14.15
CA ASP A 147 -11.26 5.83 -14.66
C ASP A 147 -9.75 6.05 -14.63
N LYS A 148 -9.26 7.28 -14.74
CA LYS A 148 -7.82 7.58 -14.69
C LYS A 148 -7.25 7.31 -13.30
N VAL A 149 -7.93 7.78 -12.26
CA VAL A 149 -7.59 7.49 -10.86
C VAL A 149 -7.69 5.99 -10.59
N LYS A 150 -8.77 5.34 -11.07
CA LYS A 150 -8.98 3.90 -10.94
C LYS A 150 -7.81 3.09 -11.46
N GLU A 151 -7.32 3.39 -12.67
CA GLU A 151 -6.20 2.65 -13.29
C GLU A 151 -4.96 2.66 -12.40
N THR A 152 -4.59 3.84 -11.86
CA THR A 152 -3.45 3.96 -10.95
C THR A 152 -3.68 3.21 -9.65
N VAL A 153 -4.86 3.36 -9.05
CA VAL A 153 -5.22 2.67 -7.80
C VAL A 153 -5.17 1.15 -7.98
N GLU A 154 -5.76 0.61 -9.04
CA GLU A 154 -5.78 -0.84 -9.31
C GLU A 154 -4.36 -1.39 -9.57
N ARG A 155 -3.52 -0.63 -10.27
CA ARG A 155 -2.12 -1.00 -10.51
C ARG A 155 -1.32 -1.11 -9.22
N ILE A 156 -1.41 -0.11 -8.34
CA ILE A 156 -0.68 -0.11 -7.05
C ILE A 156 -1.26 -1.16 -6.10
N ALA A 157 -2.59 -1.25 -6.01
CA ALA A 157 -3.26 -2.25 -5.19
C ALA A 157 -2.91 -3.68 -5.62
N ALA A 158 -2.71 -3.94 -6.91
CA ALA A 158 -2.28 -5.25 -7.41
C ALA A 158 -0.87 -5.62 -6.89
N VAL A 159 0.05 -4.65 -6.83
CA VAL A 159 1.39 -4.85 -6.26
C VAL A 159 1.29 -5.15 -4.76
N GLU A 160 0.53 -4.36 -4.02
CA GLU A 160 0.35 -4.55 -2.58
C GLU A 160 -0.35 -5.88 -2.25
N LYS A 161 -1.34 -6.27 -3.04
CA LYS A 161 -2.00 -7.57 -2.93
C LYS A 161 -1.03 -8.74 -3.21
N GLY A 162 -0.10 -8.58 -4.16
CA GLY A 162 0.94 -9.58 -4.41
C GLY A 162 1.95 -9.74 -3.25
N ARG A 163 2.05 -8.72 -2.38
CA ARG A 163 2.91 -8.74 -1.19
C ARG A 163 2.24 -9.33 0.05
N ASN A 164 0.90 -9.32 0.10
CA ASN A 164 0.10 -9.63 1.29
C ASN A 164 -0.98 -10.66 0.95
N ASP A 165 -0.86 -11.88 1.44
CA ASP A 165 -1.80 -12.98 1.18
C ASP A 165 -3.23 -12.67 1.69
N ASP A 166 -3.35 -11.92 2.80
CA ASP A 166 -4.61 -11.56 3.46
C ASP A 166 -5.07 -10.11 3.14
N PHE A 167 -4.81 -9.62 1.93
CA PHE A 167 -5.13 -8.24 1.55
C PHE A 167 -6.62 -7.91 1.75
N ALA A 168 -6.91 -6.94 2.63
CA ALA A 168 -8.25 -6.57 3.08
C ALA A 168 -8.69 -5.15 2.69
N VAL A 169 -7.86 -4.38 1.97
CA VAL A 169 -8.19 -3.00 1.59
C VAL A 169 -9.29 -2.98 0.54
N GLU A 170 -10.35 -2.22 0.77
CA GLU A 170 -11.41 -2.01 -0.22
C GLU A 170 -10.93 -1.12 -1.37
N ILE A 171 -11.04 -1.62 -2.62
CA ILE A 171 -10.80 -0.82 -3.82
C ILE A 171 -12.12 -0.73 -4.57
N LYS A 172 -12.78 0.43 -4.52
CA LYS A 172 -14.17 0.59 -5.00
C LYS A 172 -14.44 1.97 -5.59
N PRO A 173 -15.44 2.12 -6.46
CA PRO A 173 -15.98 3.44 -6.77
C PRO A 173 -16.51 4.13 -5.51
N LEU A 174 -16.38 5.46 -5.47
CA LEU A 174 -17.08 6.27 -4.50
C LEU A 174 -18.57 6.31 -4.85
N ILE A 175 -19.43 5.97 -3.89
CA ILE A 175 -20.89 5.96 -4.05
C ILE A 175 -21.50 7.22 -3.43
N ASN A 176 -21.04 7.57 -2.24
CA ASN A 176 -21.40 8.80 -1.55
C ASN A 176 -20.27 9.22 -0.61
N TYR A 177 -20.24 10.51 -0.29
CA TYR A 177 -19.33 11.11 0.66
C TYR A 177 -20.01 12.29 1.36
N TYR A 178 -19.87 12.36 2.66
CA TYR A 178 -20.39 13.45 3.48
C TYR A 178 -19.29 13.99 4.37
N PRO A 179 -19.01 15.30 4.35
CA PRO A 179 -18.05 15.91 5.26
C PRO A 179 -18.39 15.61 6.72
N ALA A 180 -17.39 15.29 7.50
CA ALA A 180 -17.54 15.13 8.94
C ALA A 180 -17.69 16.51 9.61
N GLU A 181 -18.15 16.49 10.85
CA GLU A 181 -18.39 17.69 11.63
C GLU A 181 -17.11 18.53 11.77
N GLU A 182 -17.25 19.86 11.85
CA GLU A 182 -16.15 20.84 11.86
C GLU A 182 -15.08 20.56 12.93
N TYR A 183 -15.45 19.96 14.07
CA TYR A 183 -14.49 19.62 15.11
C TYR A 183 -13.55 18.45 14.73
N HIS A 184 -13.86 17.69 13.68
CA HIS A 184 -12.99 16.66 13.13
C HIS A 184 -11.98 17.23 12.10
N GLN A 185 -12.32 18.31 11.42
CA GLN A 185 -11.47 18.90 10.40
C GLN A 185 -10.19 19.47 11.00
N ASN A 186 -9.04 19.12 10.40
CA ASN A 186 -7.71 19.57 10.86
C ASN A 186 -7.45 19.26 12.34
N TYR A 187 -7.99 18.13 12.83
CA TYR A 187 -7.99 17.82 14.26
C TYR A 187 -6.59 17.79 14.85
N LEU A 188 -5.61 17.13 14.22
CA LEU A 188 -4.24 17.01 14.74
C LEU A 188 -3.42 18.29 14.55
N GLU A 189 -3.85 19.22 13.71
CA GLU A 189 -3.27 20.56 13.65
C GLU A 189 -3.75 21.42 14.81
N LYS A 190 -5.08 21.42 15.06
CA LYS A 190 -5.69 22.09 16.22
C LYS A 190 -5.26 21.46 17.56
N ASN A 191 -4.97 20.15 17.57
CA ASN A 191 -4.59 19.35 18.74
C ASN A 191 -3.29 18.57 18.52
N PRO A 192 -2.11 19.20 18.54
CA PRO A 192 -0.84 18.53 18.20
C PRO A 192 -0.46 17.34 19.08
N ASN A 193 -1.06 17.20 20.27
CA ASN A 193 -0.88 16.09 21.19
C ASN A 193 -2.07 15.12 21.20
N GLY A 194 -3.03 15.30 20.28
CA GLY A 194 -4.19 14.42 20.11
C GLY A 194 -3.80 13.00 19.76
N TYR A 195 -4.76 12.09 19.90
CA TYR A 195 -4.59 10.69 19.51
C TYR A 195 -4.34 10.57 18.00
N CYS A 196 -3.34 9.79 17.64
CA CYS A 196 -3.02 9.41 16.27
C CYS A 196 -2.52 7.97 16.27
N HIS A 197 -3.09 7.11 15.41
CA HIS A 197 -2.63 5.74 15.25
C HIS A 197 -1.37 5.67 14.36
N ILE A 198 -1.08 6.71 13.58
CA ILE A 198 0.12 6.82 12.73
C ILE A 198 1.25 7.43 13.55
N PRO A 199 2.44 6.81 13.64
CA PRO A 199 3.60 7.38 14.27
C PRO A 199 4.01 8.73 13.65
N ARG A 200 4.31 9.71 14.49
CA ARG A 200 4.69 11.06 13.99
C ARG A 200 5.94 11.05 13.12
N GLU A 201 6.87 10.14 13.38
CA GLU A 201 8.08 10.00 12.55
C GLU A 201 7.75 9.53 11.13
N GLU A 202 6.72 8.72 10.96
CA GLU A 202 6.24 8.32 9.63
C GLU A 202 5.59 9.49 8.89
N ILE A 203 4.76 10.30 9.54
CA ILE A 203 4.22 11.54 8.95
C ILE A 203 5.35 12.47 8.52
N LYS A 204 6.36 12.65 9.39
CA LYS A 204 7.51 13.48 9.11
C LYS A 204 8.38 12.95 7.95
N LEU A 205 8.43 11.63 7.78
CA LEU A 205 9.13 10.99 6.68
C LEU A 205 8.56 11.47 5.34
N PHE A 206 7.24 11.40 5.18
CA PHE A 206 6.56 11.78 3.95
C PHE A 206 6.54 13.30 3.69
N SER A 207 6.62 14.12 4.73
CA SER A 207 6.78 15.58 4.56
C SER A 207 8.09 16.01 3.88
N ARG A 208 9.04 15.08 3.75
CA ARG A 208 10.38 15.30 3.18
C ARG A 208 10.66 14.46 1.94
N LEU A 209 9.66 13.74 1.46
CA LEU A 209 9.78 12.89 0.29
C LEU A 209 10.27 13.72 -0.92
N LYS A 210 11.33 13.26 -1.58
CA LYS A 210 11.91 13.89 -2.78
C LYS A 210 11.90 12.98 -4.00
N ILE A 211 11.83 11.67 -3.77
CA ILE A 211 11.76 10.67 -4.82
C ILE A 211 10.30 10.31 -5.04
N ASP A 212 9.70 10.84 -6.09
CA ASP A 212 8.32 10.50 -6.43
C ASP A 212 8.28 9.14 -7.16
N PRO A 213 7.59 8.12 -6.62
CA PRO A 213 7.51 6.79 -7.23
C PRO A 213 6.76 6.80 -8.56
N GLY A 214 5.95 7.82 -8.87
CA GLY A 214 5.26 7.98 -10.14
C GLY A 214 6.23 8.12 -11.32
N ASP A 215 7.43 8.68 -11.07
CA ASP A 215 8.49 8.80 -12.06
C ASP A 215 9.17 7.45 -12.39
N TYR A 216 8.93 6.41 -11.57
CA TYR A 216 9.63 5.12 -11.59
C TYR A 216 8.69 3.93 -11.67
N SER A 217 7.58 4.08 -12.38
CA SER A 217 6.57 3.03 -12.51
C SER A 217 7.14 1.72 -13.05
N LYS A 218 6.71 0.58 -12.48
CA LYS A 218 7.14 -0.75 -12.91
C LYS A 218 6.76 -1.00 -14.37
N PRO A 219 7.69 -1.34 -15.26
CA PRO A 219 7.37 -1.73 -16.63
C PRO A 219 6.57 -3.04 -16.69
N ALA A 220 5.90 -3.28 -17.82
CA ALA A 220 5.24 -4.55 -18.08
C ALA A 220 6.24 -5.73 -18.03
N ALA A 221 5.78 -6.90 -17.61
CA ALA A 221 6.64 -8.07 -17.39
C ALA A 221 7.43 -8.49 -18.65
N GLU A 222 6.86 -8.34 -19.84
CA GLU A 222 7.55 -8.59 -21.11
C GLU A 222 8.71 -7.62 -21.30
N THR A 223 8.50 -6.33 -21.05
CA THR A 223 9.56 -5.30 -21.14
C THR A 223 10.70 -5.57 -20.15
N ILE A 224 10.37 -6.02 -18.92
CA ILE A 224 11.38 -6.39 -17.92
C ILE A 224 12.20 -7.57 -18.43
N ARG A 225 11.56 -8.59 -18.97
CA ARG A 225 12.23 -9.78 -19.52
C ARG A 225 13.15 -9.46 -20.68
N ASP A 226 12.76 -8.54 -21.57
CA ASP A 226 13.53 -8.15 -22.76
C ASP A 226 14.73 -7.26 -22.42
N LYS A 227 14.62 -6.44 -21.37
CA LYS A 227 15.66 -5.48 -20.97
C LYS A 227 16.73 -6.07 -20.06
N LEU A 228 16.39 -7.06 -19.24
CA LEU A 228 17.31 -7.62 -18.26
C LEU A 228 18.10 -8.78 -18.85
N THR A 229 19.37 -8.93 -18.42
CA THR A 229 20.10 -10.17 -18.61
C THR A 229 19.43 -11.33 -17.86
N GLN A 230 19.75 -12.56 -18.22
CA GLN A 230 19.22 -13.73 -17.53
C GLN A 230 19.53 -13.71 -16.01
N GLU A 231 20.75 -13.27 -15.64
CA GLU A 231 21.15 -13.15 -14.23
C GLU A 231 20.37 -12.05 -13.51
N GLN A 232 20.26 -10.84 -14.11
CA GLN A 232 19.47 -9.74 -13.54
C GLN A 232 18.01 -10.14 -13.34
N TYR A 233 17.41 -10.82 -14.33
CA TYR A 233 16.04 -11.32 -14.23
C TYR A 233 15.89 -12.34 -13.12
N HIS A 234 16.79 -13.34 -13.07
CA HIS A 234 16.78 -14.37 -12.02
C HIS A 234 16.88 -13.76 -10.62
N ILE A 235 17.75 -12.77 -10.43
CA ILE A 235 17.93 -12.13 -9.13
C ILE A 235 16.74 -11.27 -8.78
N THR A 236 16.31 -10.35 -9.66
CA THR A 236 15.28 -9.37 -9.34
C THR A 236 13.86 -9.93 -9.30
N GLN A 237 13.53 -10.89 -10.20
CA GLN A 237 12.17 -11.39 -10.38
C GLN A 237 11.95 -12.80 -9.79
N GLU A 238 13.02 -13.59 -9.62
CA GLU A 238 12.94 -14.97 -9.12
C GLU A 238 13.64 -15.14 -7.76
N ASN A 239 14.05 -14.03 -7.13
CA ASN A 239 14.69 -13.97 -5.82
C ASN A 239 16.00 -14.76 -5.76
N GLY A 240 16.80 -14.69 -6.84
CA GLY A 240 18.14 -15.27 -6.90
C GLY A 240 19.15 -14.50 -6.07
N THR A 241 20.38 -15.01 -6.02
CA THR A 241 21.52 -14.36 -5.37
C THR A 241 22.76 -14.60 -6.22
N GLU A 242 23.50 -13.54 -6.52
CA GLU A 242 24.79 -13.62 -7.22
C GLU A 242 25.91 -14.12 -6.31
N LYS A 243 27.08 -14.45 -6.89
CA LYS A 243 28.20 -14.97 -6.10
C LYS A 243 28.92 -13.86 -5.34
N PRO A 244 29.33 -14.12 -4.07
CA PRO A 244 30.09 -13.15 -3.29
C PRO A 244 31.46 -12.90 -3.94
N PHE A 245 31.94 -11.65 -3.88
CA PHE A 245 33.21 -11.19 -4.43
C PHE A 245 33.38 -11.38 -5.96
N GLN A 246 32.31 -11.76 -6.65
CA GLN A 246 32.29 -11.97 -8.10
C GLN A 246 31.10 -11.20 -8.74
N ASN A 247 30.84 -10.00 -8.26
CA ASN A 247 29.79 -9.12 -8.70
C ASN A 247 30.33 -7.69 -8.90
N GLU A 248 29.60 -6.85 -9.62
CA GLU A 248 30.14 -5.61 -10.18
C GLU A 248 30.48 -4.54 -9.13
N PHE A 249 29.69 -4.46 -8.05
CA PHE A 249 29.76 -3.30 -7.14
C PHE A 249 30.24 -3.64 -5.72
N TRP A 250 30.71 -4.85 -5.44
CA TRP A 250 31.13 -5.21 -4.07
C TRP A 250 32.30 -4.34 -3.57
N ASP A 251 33.27 -3.99 -4.44
CA ASP A 251 34.46 -3.19 -4.13
C ASP A 251 34.48 -1.82 -4.83
N GLN A 252 33.35 -1.40 -5.45
CA GLN A 252 33.24 -0.10 -6.09
C GLN A 252 32.84 0.98 -5.09
N PHE A 253 33.64 2.07 -4.98
CA PHE A 253 33.41 3.22 -4.07
C PHE A 253 33.41 4.55 -4.80
N GLU A 254 33.18 4.56 -6.12
CA GLU A 254 33.03 5.79 -6.89
C GLU A 254 31.83 6.60 -6.37
N LYS A 255 31.96 7.94 -6.35
CA LYS A 255 30.91 8.87 -5.93
C LYS A 255 29.71 8.80 -6.89
N GLY A 256 28.52 8.50 -6.39
CA GLY A 256 27.31 8.39 -7.18
C GLY A 256 26.17 7.71 -6.44
N ILE A 257 25.10 7.36 -7.14
CA ILE A 257 23.93 6.68 -6.61
C ILE A 257 23.72 5.32 -7.27
N TYR A 258 23.06 4.43 -6.55
CA TYR A 258 22.63 3.11 -7.03
C TYR A 258 21.11 3.13 -7.17
N VAL A 259 20.63 2.81 -8.38
CA VAL A 259 19.20 2.80 -8.72
C VAL A 259 18.73 1.38 -9.01
N ASP A 260 17.42 1.13 -8.87
CA ASP A 260 16.82 -0.15 -9.27
C ASP A 260 17.06 -0.40 -10.76
N ILE A 261 17.60 -1.55 -11.13
CA ILE A 261 17.88 -1.90 -12.53
C ILE A 261 16.60 -1.99 -13.38
N VAL A 262 15.45 -2.26 -12.76
CA VAL A 262 14.15 -2.42 -13.44
C VAL A 262 13.49 -1.07 -13.73
N THR A 263 13.43 -0.19 -12.72
CA THR A 263 12.66 1.07 -12.78
C THR A 263 13.53 2.31 -12.90
N GLY A 264 14.79 2.24 -12.49
CA GLY A 264 15.66 3.41 -12.34
C GLY A 264 15.43 4.18 -11.03
N GLU A 265 14.56 3.71 -10.13
CA GLU A 265 14.30 4.39 -8.85
C GLU A 265 15.57 4.47 -8.00
N PRO A 266 15.94 5.66 -7.47
CA PRO A 266 17.09 5.81 -6.59
C PRO A 266 16.91 5.05 -5.28
N LEU A 267 17.88 4.18 -4.94
CA LEU A 267 17.81 3.32 -3.76
C LEU A 267 18.88 3.63 -2.73
N PHE A 268 20.16 3.71 -3.15
CA PHE A 268 21.29 3.88 -2.24
C PHE A 268 22.28 4.94 -2.76
N SER A 269 22.98 5.58 -1.82
CA SER A 269 24.07 6.51 -2.09
C SER A 269 25.42 5.87 -1.81
N SER A 270 26.44 6.20 -2.61
CA SER A 270 27.83 5.83 -2.31
C SER A 270 28.34 6.44 -0.98
N SER A 271 27.73 7.53 -0.51
CA SER A 271 28.04 8.12 0.80
C SER A 271 27.63 7.23 1.97
N ASP A 272 26.67 6.33 1.76
CA ASP A 272 26.18 5.37 2.75
C ASP A 272 26.75 3.95 2.54
N LYS A 273 27.63 3.77 1.52
CA LYS A 273 28.30 2.49 1.25
C LYS A 273 29.54 2.34 2.12
N PHE A 274 29.78 1.13 2.61
CA PHE A 274 30.96 0.81 3.41
C PHE A 274 31.59 -0.55 3.03
N GLU A 275 32.87 -0.73 3.37
CA GLU A 275 33.56 -2.00 3.18
C GLU A 275 32.99 -3.07 4.13
N SER A 276 32.62 -4.21 3.59
CA SER A 276 32.11 -5.36 4.35
C SER A 276 32.71 -6.65 3.83
N SER A 277 32.93 -7.58 4.74
CA SER A 277 33.41 -8.92 4.42
C SER A 277 32.36 -9.82 3.76
N CYS A 278 31.14 -9.33 3.51
CA CYS A 278 30.04 -10.13 2.96
C CYS A 278 30.22 -10.49 1.48
N GLY A 279 30.98 -9.71 0.71
CA GLY A 279 31.24 -9.94 -0.72
C GLY A 279 30.17 -9.38 -1.67
N TRP A 280 29.27 -8.52 -1.18
CA TRP A 280 28.28 -7.76 -1.93
C TRP A 280 28.32 -6.28 -1.54
N PRO A 281 27.77 -5.37 -2.36
CA PRO A 281 27.60 -3.98 -1.95
C PRO A 281 26.86 -3.88 -0.60
N ALA A 282 27.45 -3.16 0.35
CA ALA A 282 26.92 -3.00 1.69
C ALA A 282 26.64 -1.52 1.98
N PHE A 283 25.41 -1.21 2.41
CA PHE A 283 24.98 0.15 2.71
C PHE A 283 24.43 0.24 4.14
N THR A 284 24.61 1.41 4.75
CA THR A 284 24.10 1.69 6.12
C THR A 284 22.61 2.04 6.13
N LYS A 285 22.10 2.61 5.04
CA LYS A 285 20.69 3.01 4.86
C LYS A 285 20.36 3.24 3.38
N PRO A 286 19.06 3.19 2.99
CA PRO A 286 18.61 3.71 1.70
C PRO A 286 18.65 5.25 1.66
N ILE A 287 18.55 5.85 0.46
CA ILE A 287 18.41 7.32 0.27
C ILE A 287 17.15 7.81 0.98
N GLU A 288 16.04 7.13 0.78
CA GLU A 288 14.78 7.34 1.49
C GLU A 288 14.25 6.00 2.02
N ALA A 289 13.84 5.93 3.29
CA ALA A 289 13.34 4.69 3.86
C ALA A 289 12.17 4.08 3.07
N PRO A 290 11.20 4.87 2.54
CA PRO A 290 10.12 4.33 1.73
C PRO A 290 10.53 3.83 0.34
N ALA A 291 11.77 4.03 -0.11
CA ALA A 291 12.24 3.50 -1.41
C ALA A 291 12.41 1.98 -1.40
N ILE A 292 12.40 1.36 -0.23
CA ILE A 292 12.55 -0.08 -0.04
C ILE A 292 11.41 -0.65 0.80
N ILE A 293 11.19 -1.95 0.65
CA ILE A 293 10.24 -2.74 1.42
C ILE A 293 10.98 -3.87 2.08
N GLU A 294 10.76 -4.04 3.37
CA GLU A 294 11.31 -5.13 4.15
C GLU A 294 10.27 -6.23 4.36
N LYS A 295 10.63 -7.47 4.03
CA LYS A 295 9.76 -8.64 4.15
C LYS A 295 10.48 -9.76 4.90
N LYS A 296 9.77 -10.45 5.80
CA LYS A 296 10.32 -11.64 6.48
C LYS A 296 10.63 -12.73 5.45
N ASP A 297 11.86 -13.24 5.46
CA ASP A 297 12.32 -14.37 4.65
C ASP A 297 12.68 -15.54 5.55
N SER A 298 11.95 -16.65 5.44
CA SER A 298 12.20 -17.89 6.17
C SER A 298 12.69 -19.02 5.29
N ARG A 299 13.07 -18.73 4.04
CA ARG A 299 13.57 -19.73 3.10
C ARG A 299 14.88 -20.39 3.59
N PHE A 300 15.07 -21.64 3.23
CA PHE A 300 16.23 -22.45 3.61
C PHE A 300 16.44 -22.59 5.13
N GLY A 301 15.39 -22.44 5.96
CA GLY A 301 15.48 -22.54 7.41
C GLY A 301 16.18 -21.35 8.10
N MET A 302 16.51 -20.30 7.35
CA MET A 302 17.07 -19.05 7.88
C MET A 302 15.96 -18.06 8.24
N ARG A 303 16.21 -17.22 9.24
CA ARG A 303 15.34 -16.07 9.55
C ARG A 303 16.06 -14.81 9.14
N ARG A 304 15.64 -14.22 8.02
CA ARG A 304 16.23 -13.00 7.47
C ARG A 304 15.13 -12.00 7.14
N THR A 305 15.55 -10.77 6.87
CA THR A 305 14.65 -9.73 6.33
C THR A 305 15.09 -9.46 4.90
N GLU A 306 14.25 -9.85 3.94
CA GLU A 306 14.40 -9.54 2.52
C GLU A 306 14.19 -8.06 2.29
N VAL A 307 14.98 -7.46 1.40
CA VAL A 307 14.83 -6.09 0.93
C VAL A 307 14.41 -6.11 -0.54
N ARG A 308 13.34 -5.39 -0.85
CA ARG A 308 12.81 -5.20 -2.20
C ARG A 308 12.69 -3.73 -2.54
N SER A 309 12.77 -3.35 -3.81
CA SER A 309 12.44 -1.99 -4.23
C SER A 309 10.93 -1.76 -4.18
N ARG A 310 10.50 -0.54 -3.79
CA ARG A 310 9.07 -0.23 -3.67
C ARG A 310 8.36 -0.21 -5.02
N SER A 311 8.93 0.48 -6.02
CA SER A 311 8.28 0.68 -7.32
C SER A 311 8.43 -0.54 -8.22
N GLY A 312 9.62 -1.14 -8.28
CA GLY A 312 9.91 -2.30 -9.13
C GLY A 312 9.46 -3.63 -8.57
N ASP A 313 9.29 -3.71 -7.25
CA ASP A 313 9.17 -4.97 -6.51
C ASP A 313 10.30 -5.96 -6.85
N SER A 314 11.49 -5.41 -7.12
CA SER A 314 12.69 -6.17 -7.39
C SER A 314 13.27 -6.74 -6.11
N HIS A 315 13.62 -8.02 -6.08
CA HIS A 315 14.46 -8.55 -5.00
C HIS A 315 15.82 -7.86 -5.06
N LEU A 316 16.20 -7.18 -3.98
CA LEU A 316 17.48 -6.49 -3.89
C LEU A 316 18.50 -7.29 -3.10
N GLY A 317 18.11 -7.90 -2.00
CA GLY A 317 18.97 -8.59 -1.07
C GLY A 317 18.35 -8.72 0.30
N HIS A 318 19.16 -8.51 1.36
CA HIS A 318 18.70 -8.64 2.74
C HIS A 318 19.28 -7.53 3.62
N VAL A 319 18.56 -7.19 4.69
CA VAL A 319 19.04 -6.30 5.75
C VAL A 319 19.36 -7.11 7.01
N PHE A 320 20.46 -6.73 7.65
CA PHE A 320 20.96 -7.32 8.89
C PHE A 320 21.09 -6.23 9.95
N THR A 321 20.63 -6.52 11.16
CA THR A 321 20.74 -5.64 12.33
C THR A 321 21.81 -6.18 13.29
N ASN A 322 22.37 -5.30 14.12
CA ASN A 322 23.47 -5.62 15.04
C ASN A 322 24.73 -6.12 14.31
N ASP A 323 24.98 -5.64 13.10
CA ASP A 323 26.16 -5.98 12.32
C ASP A 323 27.39 -5.18 12.83
N PRO A 324 28.45 -5.86 13.29
CA PRO A 324 29.62 -5.17 13.88
C PRO A 324 30.49 -4.46 12.85
N GLU A 325 30.39 -4.78 11.56
CA GLU A 325 31.13 -4.10 10.49
C GLU A 325 30.45 -2.80 10.07
N SER A 326 29.14 -2.65 10.35
CA SER A 326 28.38 -1.48 9.96
C SER A 326 28.59 -0.31 10.93
N PRO A 327 28.81 0.92 10.42
CA PRO A 327 28.97 2.12 11.26
C PRO A 327 27.78 2.42 12.18
N ASN A 328 26.57 1.99 11.82
CA ASN A 328 25.34 2.19 12.58
C ASN A 328 24.68 0.89 13.07
N GLY A 329 25.35 -0.25 12.89
CA GLY A 329 24.84 -1.56 13.26
C GLY A 329 23.81 -2.15 12.26
N VAL A 330 23.52 -1.47 11.15
CA VAL A 330 22.59 -1.93 10.11
C VAL A 330 23.34 -2.12 8.80
N ARG A 331 23.21 -3.28 8.17
CA ARG A 331 23.80 -3.57 6.87
C ARG A 331 22.74 -4.02 5.88
N TYR A 332 22.53 -3.21 4.86
CA TYR A 332 21.82 -3.59 3.64
C TYR A 332 22.81 -4.27 2.70
N CYS A 333 22.71 -5.60 2.56
CA CYS A 333 23.58 -6.43 1.71
C CYS A 333 22.82 -6.69 0.41
N ILE A 334 23.23 -6.02 -0.68
CA ILE A 334 22.43 -5.88 -1.90
C ILE A 334 23.13 -6.53 -3.06
N ASN A 335 22.41 -7.28 -3.93
CA ASN A 335 22.94 -7.83 -5.15
C ASN A 335 23.30 -6.72 -6.15
N SER A 336 24.50 -6.73 -6.70
CA SER A 336 24.95 -5.81 -7.75
C SER A 336 24.04 -5.89 -8.98
N ALA A 337 23.63 -7.10 -9.37
CA ALA A 337 22.79 -7.33 -10.54
C ALA A 337 21.37 -6.75 -10.41
N SER A 338 20.93 -6.38 -9.19
CA SER A 338 19.66 -5.66 -8.96
C SER A 338 19.80 -4.14 -9.07
N LEU A 339 21.03 -3.65 -9.25
CA LEU A 339 21.37 -2.23 -9.24
C LEU A 339 21.94 -1.78 -10.58
N ARG A 340 21.79 -0.47 -10.87
CA ARG A 340 22.55 0.27 -11.86
C ARG A 340 23.25 1.43 -11.15
N PHE A 341 24.52 1.61 -11.38
CA PHE A 341 25.28 2.73 -10.82
C PHE A 341 25.21 3.97 -11.71
N ILE A 342 24.95 5.13 -11.11
CA ILE A 342 24.97 6.44 -11.76
C ILE A 342 26.09 7.26 -11.14
N PRO A 343 27.21 7.45 -11.86
CA PRO A 343 28.31 8.30 -11.39
C PRO A 343 27.85 9.73 -11.10
N TYR A 344 28.38 10.36 -10.07
CA TYR A 344 28.07 11.74 -9.69
C TYR A 344 28.11 12.71 -10.87
N ALA A 345 29.13 12.59 -11.71
CA ALA A 345 29.30 13.45 -12.89
C ALA A 345 28.17 13.30 -13.93
N LYS A 346 27.46 12.17 -13.92
CA LYS A 346 26.34 11.88 -14.84
C LYS A 346 24.96 12.10 -14.23
N MET A 347 24.84 12.27 -12.93
CA MET A 347 23.54 12.38 -12.24
C MET A 347 22.64 13.46 -12.87
N LYS A 348 23.19 14.64 -13.19
CA LYS A 348 22.39 15.71 -13.81
C LYS A 348 21.90 15.34 -15.21
N SER A 349 22.74 14.76 -16.05
CA SER A 349 22.40 14.39 -17.43
C SER A 349 21.46 13.18 -17.51
N GLU A 350 21.46 12.33 -16.51
CA GLU A 350 20.58 11.15 -16.42
C GLU A 350 19.28 11.39 -15.60
N GLY A 351 18.97 12.67 -15.27
CA GLY A 351 17.72 13.04 -14.61
C GLY A 351 17.76 13.03 -13.07
N TYR A 352 18.89 12.66 -12.46
CA TYR A 352 19.04 12.58 -10.99
C TYR A 352 19.66 13.83 -10.36
N GLY A 353 19.65 14.96 -11.07
CA GLY A 353 20.25 16.21 -10.59
C GLY A 353 19.68 16.72 -9.26
N TYR A 354 18.42 16.41 -8.96
CA TYR A 354 17.75 16.77 -7.72
C TYR A 354 18.30 16.07 -6.46
N LEU A 355 19.13 15.02 -6.64
CA LEU A 355 19.79 14.27 -5.55
C LEU A 355 21.25 14.69 -5.32
N LEU A 356 21.77 15.71 -6.01
CA LEU A 356 23.16 16.16 -5.83
C LEU A 356 23.47 16.58 -4.40
N TYR A 357 22.47 17.08 -3.67
CA TYR A 357 22.57 17.45 -2.25
C TYR A 357 23.04 16.31 -1.30
N LEU A 358 22.94 15.05 -1.76
CA LEU A 358 23.44 13.89 -0.99
C LEU A 358 24.97 13.90 -0.80
N PHE A 359 25.65 14.75 -1.55
CA PHE A 359 27.10 14.81 -1.63
C PHE A 359 27.70 16.18 -1.25
N ASP A 360 26.85 17.11 -0.77
CA ASP A 360 27.25 18.44 -0.30
C ASP A 360 27.87 18.43 1.11
#